data_70155c9c960596ce38d64a47028bc785
#
_entry.id   70155c9c960596ce38d64a47028bc785
#
_cell.length_a   1.000
_cell.length_b   1.000
_cell.length_c   1.000
_cell.angle_alpha   90.00
_cell.angle_beta   90.00
_cell.angle_gamma   90.00
#
_symmetry.space_group_name_H-M   'P 1'
#
loop_
_entity.id
_entity.type
_entity.pdbx_description
1 polymer ?
#
loop_
_entity_poly.entity_id
_entity_poly.type
_entity_poly.pdbx_seq_one_letter_code
_entity_poly.pdbx_strand_id
1 'polypeptide(L)'
;MLSSPRAVAYIDLGALEENCRSIRQRLNPGTGLLGVVKADAYGHGALEVSKRLESIGIDYLGVATVDEGVDLRKGGIATPLLIMSGVFSWEEIEPVVRYDLTPVIYDDALLGRFAALSKEFARPVKVHVKFDTGMGRLGFKPAEAPRVAAILADAPGLKTEGVMTHFPSPEVHDEYGLSQVRTFAKVVDTFKAAGLDPAYVPMSSSGAIVTYPEAHFSLVRAGISLYGSHPSRSLEEVLPLRQVMKVVARIAFCREFPAGVPLSYGRTYETPRDTRIAYIPVGYSDGYPRSLSNKGRVLIKNRECNIVGRVCMDWTLADVTGLDGVESGDEAVLLGEGGIGGTRISANEMAELAGTIPYEILCKISRRIKRVYI
;
A
#
# COMPACT_ATOMS: atom_id res chain seq x y z
N MET A 1 -14.88 -28.31 -4.30
CA MET A 1 -13.85 -27.28 -4.53
C MET A 1 -13.25 -27.51 -5.90
N LEU A 2 -13.13 -26.48 -6.74
CA LEU A 2 -12.41 -26.60 -8.00
C LEU A 2 -10.94 -26.92 -7.68
N SER A 3 -10.43 -28.01 -8.21
CA SER A 3 -9.12 -28.57 -7.87
C SER A 3 -7.92 -27.72 -8.30
N SER A 4 -8.12 -26.67 -9.12
CA SER A 4 -7.06 -25.80 -9.60
C SER A 4 -7.61 -24.43 -10.00
N PRO A 5 -7.35 -23.34 -9.25
CA PRO A 5 -7.80 -22.00 -9.64
C PRO A 5 -7.05 -21.55 -10.91
N ARG A 6 -7.76 -20.79 -11.77
CA ARG A 6 -7.19 -20.25 -13.03
C ARG A 6 -6.02 -19.29 -12.80
N ALA A 7 -6.05 -18.59 -11.66
CA ALA A 7 -4.97 -17.70 -11.21
C ALA A 7 -4.92 -17.63 -9.69
N VAL A 8 -3.72 -17.37 -9.16
CA VAL A 8 -3.42 -17.28 -7.73
C VAL A 8 -2.46 -16.13 -7.48
N ALA A 9 -2.69 -15.37 -6.40
CA ALA A 9 -1.73 -14.45 -5.83
C ALA A 9 -1.09 -15.09 -4.59
N TYR A 10 0.16 -15.48 -4.71
CA TYR A 10 0.96 -15.93 -3.57
C TYR A 10 1.45 -14.70 -2.82
N ILE A 11 1.27 -14.71 -1.50
CA ILE A 11 1.67 -13.64 -0.59
C ILE A 11 2.75 -14.22 0.34
N ASP A 12 4.00 -13.82 0.10
CA ASP A 12 5.17 -14.24 0.88
C ASP A 12 5.27 -13.41 2.17
N LEU A 13 4.76 -13.99 3.27
CA LEU A 13 4.81 -13.35 4.58
C LEU A 13 6.23 -13.30 5.16
N GLY A 14 7.14 -14.17 4.68
CA GLY A 14 8.57 -14.12 5.02
C GLY A 14 9.24 -12.90 4.37
N ALA A 15 8.93 -12.61 3.10
CA ALA A 15 9.41 -11.40 2.43
C ALA A 15 8.87 -10.12 3.11
N LEU A 16 7.62 -10.12 3.58
CA LEU A 16 7.05 -9.02 4.36
C LEU A 16 7.86 -8.76 5.64
N GLU A 17 8.21 -9.81 6.37
CA GLU A 17 9.04 -9.72 7.59
C GLU A 17 10.45 -9.21 7.28
N GLU A 18 11.10 -9.70 6.24
CA GLU A 18 12.41 -9.22 5.82
C GLU A 18 12.38 -7.74 5.45
N ASN A 19 11.36 -7.30 4.71
CA ASN A 19 11.16 -5.89 4.39
C ASN A 19 10.97 -5.03 5.65
N CYS A 20 10.15 -5.52 6.59
CA CYS A 20 9.96 -4.85 7.88
C CYS A 20 11.30 -4.70 8.64
N ARG A 21 12.13 -5.75 8.65
CA ARG A 21 13.46 -5.73 9.27
C ARG A 21 14.40 -4.75 8.58
N SER A 22 14.43 -4.74 7.24
CA SER A 22 15.24 -3.80 6.44
C SER A 22 14.84 -2.34 6.71
N ILE A 23 13.53 -2.07 6.84
CA ILE A 23 13.02 -0.75 7.21
C ILE A 23 13.47 -0.37 8.62
N ARG A 24 13.31 -1.25 9.62
CA ARG A 24 13.71 -0.98 11.01
C ARG A 24 15.20 -0.65 11.14
N GLN A 25 16.06 -1.26 10.34
CA GLN A 25 17.51 -0.96 10.32
C GLN A 25 17.85 0.46 9.85
N ARG A 26 16.92 1.16 9.21
CA ARG A 26 17.08 2.56 8.76
C ARG A 26 16.54 3.58 9.76
N LEU A 27 15.85 3.13 10.80
CA LEU A 27 15.23 4.04 11.75
C LEU A 27 16.24 4.56 12.77
N ASN A 28 16.03 5.79 13.19
CA ASN A 28 16.75 6.36 14.32
C ASN A 28 16.42 5.56 15.60
N PRO A 29 17.35 5.47 16.57
CA PRO A 29 17.09 4.82 17.84
C PRO A 29 15.82 5.36 18.54
N GLY A 30 14.97 4.45 19.00
CA GLY A 30 13.72 4.80 19.68
C GLY A 30 12.55 5.16 18.76
N THR A 31 12.74 5.16 17.43
CA THR A 31 11.64 5.38 16.48
C THR A 31 10.82 4.11 16.28
N GLY A 32 9.52 4.19 16.50
CA GLY A 32 8.57 3.12 16.22
C GLY A 32 8.20 3.00 14.74
N LEU A 33 7.59 1.89 14.37
CA LEU A 33 7.16 1.60 13.01
C LEU A 33 5.66 1.33 12.94
N LEU A 34 4.93 2.14 12.16
CA LEU A 34 3.54 1.90 11.81
C LEU A 34 3.48 1.21 10.45
N GLY A 35 2.84 0.04 10.41
CA GLY A 35 2.55 -0.68 9.18
C GLY A 35 1.23 -0.21 8.56
N VAL A 36 1.24 0.29 7.32
CA VAL A 36 0.03 0.73 6.63
C VAL A 36 -0.61 -0.43 5.89
N VAL A 37 -1.80 -0.85 6.37
CA VAL A 37 -2.54 -2.03 5.87
C VAL A 37 -3.90 -1.69 5.26
N LYS A 38 -4.14 -0.41 4.94
CA LYS A 38 -5.35 0.05 4.24
C LYS A 38 -5.48 -0.55 2.85
N ALA A 39 -6.66 -0.44 2.24
CA ALA A 39 -6.97 -0.97 0.93
C ALA A 39 -6.62 -2.47 0.81
N ASP A 40 -7.08 -3.25 1.79
CA ASP A 40 -6.81 -4.68 1.92
C ASP A 40 -5.30 -5.00 1.93
N ALA A 41 -4.52 -4.21 2.72
CA ALA A 41 -3.06 -4.27 2.75
C ALA A 41 -2.45 -4.10 1.35
N TYR A 42 -2.87 -3.06 0.62
CA TYR A 42 -2.48 -2.83 -0.79
C TYR A 42 -2.76 -4.07 -1.66
N GLY A 43 -3.90 -4.72 -1.43
CA GLY A 43 -4.33 -5.91 -2.16
C GLY A 43 -3.73 -7.23 -1.69
N HIS A 44 -2.93 -7.24 -0.62
CA HIS A 44 -2.27 -8.45 -0.11
C HIS A 44 -3.10 -9.26 0.88
N GLY A 45 -4.25 -8.71 1.35
CA GLY A 45 -5.09 -9.32 2.39
C GLY A 45 -4.78 -8.77 3.78
N ALA A 46 -5.57 -7.78 4.21
CA ALA A 46 -5.30 -6.99 5.41
C ALA A 46 -5.19 -7.83 6.69
N LEU A 47 -6.04 -8.84 6.86
CA LEU A 47 -6.06 -9.62 8.10
C LEU A 47 -4.78 -10.45 8.28
N GLU A 48 -4.38 -11.22 7.28
CA GLU A 48 -3.21 -12.11 7.39
C GLU A 48 -1.90 -11.30 7.42
N VAL A 49 -1.80 -10.22 6.66
CA VAL A 49 -0.69 -9.27 6.73
C VAL A 49 -0.60 -8.63 8.12
N SER A 50 -1.74 -8.20 8.70
CA SER A 50 -1.76 -7.60 10.03
C SER A 50 -1.37 -8.59 11.12
N LYS A 51 -1.85 -9.85 11.06
CA LYS A 51 -1.42 -10.91 11.97
C LYS A 51 0.08 -11.13 11.92
N ARG A 52 0.67 -11.15 10.71
CA ARG A 52 2.12 -11.32 10.56
C ARG A 52 2.88 -10.13 11.14
N LEU A 53 2.47 -8.90 10.82
CA LEU A 53 3.09 -7.69 11.36
C LEU A 53 2.98 -7.64 12.90
N GLU A 54 1.82 -8.00 13.46
CA GLU A 54 1.62 -8.09 14.90
C GLU A 54 2.56 -9.13 15.53
N SER A 55 2.69 -10.32 14.94
CA SER A 55 3.56 -11.39 15.46
C SER A 55 5.05 -11.02 15.50
N ILE A 56 5.48 -10.09 14.64
CA ILE A 56 6.87 -9.58 14.60
C ILE A 56 7.03 -8.24 15.36
N GLY A 57 6.03 -7.86 16.15
CA GLY A 57 6.09 -6.71 17.04
C GLY A 57 6.03 -5.36 16.32
N ILE A 58 5.11 -5.20 15.35
CA ILE A 58 4.83 -3.86 14.80
C ILE A 58 4.24 -2.95 15.89
N ASP A 59 4.64 -1.68 15.93
CA ASP A 59 4.22 -0.79 17.01
C ASP A 59 2.80 -0.26 16.81
N TYR A 60 2.39 -0.10 15.55
CA TYR A 60 1.08 0.45 15.17
C TYR A 60 0.65 -0.08 13.81
N LEU A 61 -0.64 -0.15 13.52
CA LEU A 61 -1.18 -0.40 12.19
C LEU A 61 -2.02 0.78 11.73
N GLY A 62 -2.00 1.06 10.42
CA GLY A 62 -2.77 2.16 9.82
C GLY A 62 -3.71 1.69 8.73
N VAL A 63 -4.99 2.00 8.89
CA VAL A 63 -6.06 1.75 7.92
C VAL A 63 -6.64 3.08 7.41
N ALA A 64 -7.44 3.07 6.36
CA ALA A 64 -8.06 4.28 5.84
C ALA A 64 -9.37 4.60 6.57
N THR A 65 -10.25 3.62 6.73
CA THR A 65 -11.63 3.79 7.19
C THR A 65 -11.89 3.07 8.52
N VAL A 66 -12.96 3.45 9.17
CA VAL A 66 -13.43 2.79 10.40
C VAL A 66 -13.78 1.34 10.13
N ASP A 67 -14.45 1.03 9.01
CA ASP A 67 -14.81 -0.35 8.64
C ASP A 67 -13.59 -1.26 8.51
N GLU A 68 -12.51 -0.80 7.86
CA GLU A 68 -11.25 -1.55 7.78
C GLU A 68 -10.70 -1.85 9.20
N GLY A 69 -10.76 -0.86 10.10
CA GLY A 69 -10.34 -1.03 11.49
C GLY A 69 -11.20 -2.03 12.26
N VAL A 70 -12.52 -1.95 12.11
CA VAL A 70 -13.48 -2.87 12.71
C VAL A 70 -13.26 -4.30 12.23
N ASP A 71 -13.03 -4.49 10.93
CA ASP A 71 -12.78 -5.81 10.36
C ASP A 71 -11.49 -6.44 10.93
N LEU A 72 -10.44 -5.67 11.09
CA LEU A 72 -9.20 -6.13 11.73
C LEU A 72 -9.42 -6.50 13.19
N ARG A 73 -10.17 -5.68 13.97
CA ARG A 73 -10.52 -6.00 15.36
C ARG A 73 -11.34 -7.27 15.48
N LYS A 74 -12.35 -7.45 14.61
CA LYS A 74 -13.14 -8.69 14.53
C LYS A 74 -12.28 -9.89 14.14
N GLY A 75 -11.23 -9.67 13.36
CA GLY A 75 -10.21 -10.67 12.99
C GLY A 75 -9.21 -11.00 14.11
N GLY A 76 -9.30 -10.35 15.29
CA GLY A 76 -8.48 -10.62 16.47
C GLY A 76 -7.20 -9.78 16.58
N ILE A 77 -7.00 -8.75 15.74
CA ILE A 77 -5.85 -7.87 15.83
C ILE A 77 -5.92 -7.00 17.09
N ALA A 78 -4.91 -7.08 17.95
CA ALA A 78 -4.80 -6.33 19.20
C ALA A 78 -3.94 -5.06 19.07
N THR A 79 -2.98 -5.05 18.12
CA THR A 79 -2.10 -3.90 17.84
C THR A 79 -2.90 -2.60 17.70
N PRO A 80 -2.44 -1.45 18.22
CA PRO A 80 -3.10 -0.16 18.03
C PRO A 80 -3.41 0.14 16.55
N LEU A 81 -4.61 0.69 16.28
CA LEU A 81 -5.11 0.93 14.92
C LEU A 81 -5.40 2.43 14.70
N LEU A 82 -4.69 3.04 13.76
CA LEU A 82 -4.88 4.43 13.32
C LEU A 82 -5.83 4.49 12.12
N ILE A 83 -6.93 5.24 12.24
CA ILE A 83 -7.83 5.55 11.13
C ILE A 83 -7.32 6.81 10.42
N MET A 84 -6.54 6.61 9.37
CA MET A 84 -5.74 7.67 8.73
C MET A 84 -6.56 8.72 7.98
N SER A 85 -7.77 8.38 7.54
CA SER A 85 -8.68 9.32 6.87
C SER A 85 -9.68 9.97 7.84
N GLY A 86 -9.60 9.66 9.13
CA GLY A 86 -10.54 10.15 10.14
C GLY A 86 -11.90 9.45 10.09
N VAL A 87 -12.92 10.16 10.53
CA VAL A 87 -14.31 9.70 10.62
C VAL A 87 -15.15 10.53 9.64
N PHE A 88 -15.96 9.87 8.80
CA PHE A 88 -16.75 10.56 7.77
C PHE A 88 -18.20 10.83 8.19
N SER A 89 -18.71 10.01 9.12
CA SER A 89 -20.07 10.18 9.66
C SER A 89 -20.10 10.08 11.18
N TRP A 90 -21.16 10.58 11.78
CA TRP A 90 -21.31 10.56 13.23
C TRP A 90 -21.57 9.15 13.77
N GLU A 91 -22.14 8.30 12.95
CA GLU A 91 -22.42 6.89 13.27
C GLU A 91 -21.12 6.07 13.42
N GLU A 92 -20.02 6.54 12.82
CA GLU A 92 -18.70 5.90 12.96
C GLU A 92 -18.03 6.16 14.31
N ILE A 93 -18.50 7.14 15.11
CA ILE A 93 -17.91 7.43 16.44
C ILE A 93 -18.15 6.28 17.41
N GLU A 94 -19.33 5.67 17.40
CA GLU A 94 -19.61 4.51 18.28
C GLU A 94 -18.67 3.33 17.98
N PRO A 95 -18.48 2.88 16.73
CA PRO A 95 -17.47 1.88 16.40
C PRO A 95 -16.04 2.26 16.80
N VAL A 96 -15.65 3.53 16.63
CA VAL A 96 -14.33 4.01 17.08
C VAL A 96 -14.11 3.76 18.56
N VAL A 97 -15.08 4.13 19.39
CA VAL A 97 -15.03 3.92 20.84
C VAL A 97 -15.09 2.43 21.21
N ARG A 98 -16.03 1.70 20.61
CA ARG A 98 -16.29 0.28 20.90
C ARG A 98 -15.11 -0.62 20.57
N TYR A 99 -14.47 -0.38 19.42
CA TYR A 99 -13.37 -1.21 18.91
C TYR A 99 -11.98 -0.65 19.22
N ASP A 100 -11.87 0.35 20.09
CA ASP A 100 -10.60 0.98 20.49
C ASP A 100 -9.76 1.39 19.27
N LEU A 101 -10.37 2.17 18.38
CA LEU A 101 -9.72 2.71 17.20
C LEU A 101 -9.23 4.14 17.48
N THR A 102 -8.13 4.55 16.86
CA THR A 102 -7.55 5.88 17.03
C THR A 102 -7.82 6.71 15.76
N PRO A 103 -8.81 7.62 15.74
CA PRO A 103 -9.08 8.44 14.56
C PRO A 103 -8.09 9.59 14.42
N VAL A 104 -7.85 10.01 13.17
CA VAL A 104 -7.15 11.24 12.84
C VAL A 104 -8.15 12.40 12.80
N ILE A 105 -7.91 13.45 13.58
CA ILE A 105 -8.65 14.71 13.56
C ILE A 105 -7.87 15.70 12.68
N TYR A 106 -8.54 16.33 11.71
CA TYR A 106 -7.89 17.19 10.73
C TYR A 106 -8.66 18.47 10.39
N ASP A 107 -9.83 18.67 10.96
CA ASP A 107 -10.65 19.87 10.81
C ASP A 107 -11.47 20.21 12.06
N ASP A 108 -12.07 21.40 12.04
CA ASP A 108 -12.83 21.94 13.16
C ASP A 108 -14.13 21.18 13.44
N ALA A 109 -14.76 20.59 12.43
CA ALA A 109 -16.01 19.85 12.61
C ALA A 109 -15.74 18.57 13.42
N LEU A 110 -14.68 17.81 13.06
CA LEU A 110 -14.26 16.62 13.82
C LEU A 110 -13.77 17.00 15.22
N LEU A 111 -12.92 18.03 15.33
CA LEU A 111 -12.39 18.48 16.62
C LEU A 111 -13.53 18.88 17.58
N GLY A 112 -14.43 19.74 17.14
CA GLY A 112 -15.58 20.20 17.94
C GLY A 112 -16.49 19.07 18.35
N ARG A 113 -16.74 18.10 17.45
CA ARG A 113 -17.58 16.93 17.75
C ARG A 113 -16.96 16.01 18.78
N PHE A 114 -15.70 15.63 18.60
CA PHE A 114 -15.01 14.78 19.56
C PHE A 114 -14.85 15.48 20.92
N ALA A 115 -14.56 16.77 20.93
CA ALA A 115 -14.47 17.55 22.17
C ALA A 115 -15.82 17.63 22.89
N ALA A 116 -16.93 17.87 22.17
CA ALA A 116 -18.27 17.90 22.76
C ALA A 116 -18.66 16.56 23.38
N LEU A 117 -18.38 15.45 22.70
CA LEU A 117 -18.68 14.10 23.19
C LEU A 117 -17.68 13.57 24.23
N SER A 118 -16.58 14.28 24.47
CA SER A 118 -15.49 13.78 25.31
C SER A 118 -15.95 13.44 26.73
N LYS A 119 -16.94 14.14 27.27
CA LYS A 119 -17.51 13.91 28.60
C LYS A 119 -18.42 12.68 28.69
N GLU A 120 -18.89 12.18 27.54
CA GLU A 120 -19.79 11.03 27.44
C GLU A 120 -19.03 9.71 27.27
N PHE A 121 -17.73 9.79 26.94
CA PHE A 121 -16.92 8.58 26.75
C PHE A 121 -16.61 7.91 28.09
N ALA A 122 -16.91 6.62 28.17
CA ALA A 122 -16.63 5.80 29.37
C ALA A 122 -15.12 5.71 29.67
N ARG A 123 -14.28 5.92 28.68
CA ARG A 123 -12.81 5.99 28.75
C ARG A 123 -12.28 7.01 27.76
N PRO A 124 -11.10 7.61 27.99
CA PRO A 124 -10.52 8.52 27.01
C PRO A 124 -10.30 7.87 25.64
N VAL A 125 -10.79 8.53 24.61
CA VAL A 125 -10.55 8.15 23.22
C VAL A 125 -9.22 8.71 22.76
N LYS A 126 -8.34 7.83 22.26
CA LYS A 126 -7.05 8.23 21.70
C LYS A 126 -7.30 8.86 20.33
N VAL A 127 -6.59 9.95 20.06
CA VAL A 127 -6.68 10.66 18.79
C VAL A 127 -5.29 11.07 18.28
N HIS A 128 -5.11 11.06 16.96
CA HIS A 128 -4.00 11.77 16.33
C HIS A 128 -4.53 13.04 15.67
N VAL A 129 -3.78 14.13 15.79
CA VAL A 129 -4.13 15.42 15.18
C VAL A 129 -3.24 15.67 13.99
N LYS A 130 -3.84 16.00 12.86
CA LYS A 130 -3.09 16.21 11.63
C LYS A 130 -2.95 17.66 11.27
N PHE A 131 -1.72 18.06 10.93
CA PHE A 131 -1.38 19.37 10.40
C PHE A 131 -0.91 19.26 8.95
N ASP A 132 -1.33 20.19 8.12
CA ASP A 132 -0.84 20.30 6.75
C ASP A 132 0.34 21.28 6.70
N THR A 133 1.53 20.73 6.59
CA THR A 133 2.76 21.50 6.48
C THR A 133 3.20 21.76 5.05
N GLY A 134 2.36 21.37 4.06
CA GLY A 134 2.67 21.62 2.66
C GLY A 134 2.21 20.54 1.67
N MET A 135 1.45 19.50 2.14
CA MET A 135 0.87 18.49 1.26
C MET A 135 -0.39 18.99 0.53
N GLY A 136 -1.14 19.94 1.12
CA GLY A 136 -2.33 20.53 0.51
C GLY A 136 -3.53 19.58 0.44
N ARG A 137 -3.67 18.65 1.40
CA ARG A 137 -4.73 17.62 1.35
C ARG A 137 -5.64 17.59 2.57
N LEU A 138 -5.11 17.32 3.73
CA LEU A 138 -5.83 17.16 4.99
C LEU A 138 -4.99 17.71 6.14
N GLY A 139 -5.60 18.40 7.10
CA GLY A 139 -4.95 18.87 8.31
C GLY A 139 -5.22 20.35 8.57
N PHE A 140 -5.11 20.72 9.85
CA PHE A 140 -5.09 22.11 10.28
C PHE A 140 -3.87 22.83 9.72
N LYS A 141 -3.95 24.13 9.54
CA LYS A 141 -2.76 24.95 9.25
C LYS A 141 -1.83 24.99 10.48
N PRO A 142 -0.50 25.01 10.32
CA PRO A 142 0.43 25.09 11.45
C PRO A 142 0.15 26.25 12.41
N ALA A 143 -0.32 27.41 11.91
CA ALA A 143 -0.67 28.57 12.72
C ALA A 143 -1.87 28.32 13.67
N GLU A 144 -2.66 27.29 13.43
CA GLU A 144 -3.81 26.93 14.27
C GLU A 144 -3.42 26.04 15.46
N ALA A 145 -2.16 25.60 15.54
CA ALA A 145 -1.70 24.67 16.57
C ALA A 145 -2.01 25.15 18.00
N PRO A 146 -1.81 26.44 18.37
CA PRO A 146 -2.14 26.89 19.74
C PRO A 146 -3.62 26.74 20.07
N ARG A 147 -4.51 27.09 19.14
CA ARG A 147 -5.97 26.97 19.32
C ARG A 147 -6.40 25.53 19.43
N VAL A 148 -5.90 24.66 18.54
CA VAL A 148 -6.24 23.22 18.51
C VAL A 148 -5.76 22.54 19.79
N ALA A 149 -4.53 22.85 20.24
CA ALA A 149 -3.97 22.30 21.48
C ALA A 149 -4.79 22.72 22.71
N ALA A 150 -5.22 24.00 22.79
CA ALA A 150 -6.06 24.47 23.89
C ALA A 150 -7.40 23.72 23.97
N ILE A 151 -8.08 23.52 22.84
CA ILE A 151 -9.36 22.76 22.80
C ILE A 151 -9.14 21.31 23.27
N LEU A 152 -8.05 20.68 22.87
CA LEU A 152 -7.76 19.29 23.28
C LEU A 152 -7.37 19.18 24.75
N ALA A 153 -6.66 20.18 25.30
CA ALA A 153 -6.33 20.23 26.73
C ALA A 153 -7.58 20.35 27.62
N ASP A 154 -8.63 21.03 27.11
CA ASP A 154 -9.92 21.18 27.79
C ASP A 154 -10.90 20.03 27.55
N ALA A 155 -10.50 18.99 26.80
CA ALA A 155 -11.33 17.83 26.47
C ALA A 155 -10.89 16.56 27.21
N PRO A 156 -11.29 16.34 28.48
CA PRO A 156 -10.74 15.28 29.34
C PRO A 156 -11.02 13.84 28.86
N GLY A 157 -12.02 13.65 28.02
CA GLY A 157 -12.32 12.36 27.41
C GLY A 157 -11.52 12.09 26.11
N LEU A 158 -10.62 12.99 25.71
CA LEU A 158 -9.72 12.78 24.62
C LEU A 158 -8.27 12.63 25.12
N LYS A 159 -7.57 11.65 24.57
CA LYS A 159 -6.12 11.51 24.75
C LYS A 159 -5.45 11.86 23.43
N THR A 160 -4.77 13.01 23.38
CA THR A 160 -3.91 13.35 22.24
C THR A 160 -2.70 12.42 22.22
N GLU A 161 -2.85 11.27 21.55
CA GLU A 161 -1.81 10.25 21.50
C GLU A 161 -0.75 10.59 20.45
N GLY A 162 -1.14 11.31 19.38
CA GLY A 162 -0.19 11.69 18.35
C GLY A 162 -0.51 13.02 17.65
N VAL A 163 0.54 13.60 17.09
CA VAL A 163 0.46 14.74 16.16
C VAL A 163 1.17 14.36 14.88
N MET A 164 0.55 14.57 13.71
CA MET A 164 1.07 14.05 12.45
C MET A 164 1.01 15.04 11.28
N THR A 165 1.87 14.80 10.31
CA THR A 165 1.86 15.46 9.00
C THR A 165 2.21 14.48 7.87
N HIS A 166 2.42 14.99 6.65
CA HIS A 166 2.80 14.17 5.49
C HIS A 166 3.56 15.00 4.45
N PHE A 167 4.57 14.39 3.82
CA PHE A 167 5.30 14.98 2.71
C PHE A 167 4.56 14.81 1.37
N PRO A 168 4.57 15.81 0.48
CA PRO A 168 4.14 15.64 -0.92
C PRO A 168 5.15 14.87 -1.76
N SER A 169 6.44 15.07 -1.53
CA SER A 169 7.56 14.48 -2.30
C SER A 169 8.58 13.83 -1.37
N PRO A 170 8.20 12.70 -0.72
CA PRO A 170 9.04 12.06 0.30
C PRO A 170 10.32 11.42 -0.27
N GLU A 171 10.46 11.30 -1.59
CA GLU A 171 11.60 10.75 -2.31
C GLU A 171 12.65 11.78 -2.71
N VAL A 172 12.37 13.09 -2.54
CA VAL A 172 13.27 14.19 -2.89
C VAL A 172 13.67 14.93 -1.62
N HIS A 173 14.98 14.87 -1.28
CA HIS A 173 15.53 15.65 -0.16
C HIS A 173 15.88 17.07 -0.62
N ASP A 174 15.05 18.03 -0.26
CA ASP A 174 15.18 19.43 -0.66
C ASP A 174 14.81 20.41 0.46
N GLU A 175 15.02 21.71 0.21
CA GLU A 175 14.73 22.76 1.18
C GLU A 175 13.23 22.87 1.50
N TYR A 176 12.36 22.53 0.53
CA TYR A 176 10.91 22.51 0.80
C TYR A 176 10.56 21.44 1.84
N GLY A 177 11.05 20.22 1.68
CA GLY A 177 10.85 19.15 2.67
C GLY A 177 11.46 19.48 4.02
N LEU A 178 12.68 20.06 4.06
CA LEU A 178 13.31 20.51 5.30
C LEU A 178 12.51 21.62 5.99
N SER A 179 11.90 22.53 5.23
CA SER A 179 11.01 23.57 5.78
C SER A 179 9.76 22.96 6.41
N GLN A 180 9.22 21.88 5.85
CA GLN A 180 8.10 21.14 6.42
C GLN A 180 8.49 20.49 7.75
N VAL A 181 9.70 19.89 7.84
CA VAL A 181 10.21 19.30 9.09
C VAL A 181 10.30 20.37 10.19
N ARG A 182 10.93 21.51 9.89
CA ARG A 182 11.05 22.62 10.86
C ARG A 182 9.69 23.17 11.28
N THR A 183 8.76 23.32 10.35
CA THR A 183 7.39 23.77 10.64
C THR A 183 6.65 22.78 11.53
N PHE A 184 6.78 21.48 11.23
CA PHE A 184 6.13 20.45 12.01
C PHE A 184 6.72 20.33 13.42
N ALA A 185 8.03 20.47 13.59
CA ALA A 185 8.67 20.49 14.91
C ALA A 185 8.08 21.60 15.81
N LYS A 186 7.87 22.81 15.27
CA LYS A 186 7.22 23.92 16.01
C LYS A 186 5.77 23.59 16.42
N VAL A 187 5.02 22.86 15.57
CA VAL A 187 3.68 22.39 15.94
C VAL A 187 3.76 21.44 17.13
N VAL A 188 4.68 20.47 17.10
CA VAL A 188 4.88 19.53 18.22
C VAL A 188 5.26 20.27 19.50
N ASP A 189 6.18 21.23 19.44
CA ASP A 189 6.59 22.05 20.59
C ASP A 189 5.40 22.85 21.17
N THR A 190 4.51 23.35 20.32
CA THR A 190 3.27 24.04 20.74
C THR A 190 2.36 23.12 21.55
N PHE A 191 2.21 21.87 21.15
CA PHE A 191 1.42 20.88 21.89
C PHE A 191 2.06 20.58 23.25
N LYS A 192 3.37 20.38 23.30
CA LYS A 192 4.10 20.16 24.56
C LYS A 192 3.96 21.35 25.50
N ALA A 193 4.06 22.56 24.98
CA ALA A 193 3.88 23.80 25.78
C ALA A 193 2.46 23.93 26.34
N ALA A 194 1.45 23.36 25.70
CA ALA A 194 0.07 23.29 26.18
C ALA A 194 -0.18 22.15 27.19
N GLY A 195 0.86 21.43 27.62
CA GLY A 195 0.74 20.30 28.55
C GLY A 195 0.28 18.99 27.90
N LEU A 196 0.24 18.93 26.56
CA LEU A 196 -0.03 17.71 25.80
C LEU A 196 1.31 17.06 25.42
N ASP A 197 1.49 15.79 25.74
CA ASP A 197 2.71 15.05 25.41
C ASP A 197 2.40 13.90 24.43
N PRO A 198 2.32 14.19 23.11
CA PRO A 198 2.01 13.19 22.13
C PRO A 198 3.12 12.14 22.04
N ALA A 199 2.80 10.89 22.39
CA ALA A 199 3.74 9.77 22.32
C ALA A 199 4.21 9.50 20.88
N TYR A 200 3.34 9.74 19.89
CA TYR A 200 3.62 9.48 18.48
C TYR A 200 3.62 10.76 17.65
N VAL A 201 4.69 10.93 16.88
CA VAL A 201 4.90 12.10 16.00
C VAL A 201 5.22 11.62 14.58
N PRO A 202 4.25 11.03 13.86
CA PRO A 202 4.51 10.45 12.54
C PRO A 202 4.52 11.51 11.44
N MET A 203 5.68 11.69 10.80
CA MET A 203 5.85 12.50 9.59
C MET A 203 6.24 11.64 8.39
N SER A 204 7.28 10.82 8.52
CA SER A 204 7.85 10.02 7.43
C SER A 204 6.90 8.96 6.90
N SER A 205 6.90 8.80 5.57
CA SER A 205 6.29 7.68 4.82
C SER A 205 7.40 6.83 4.20
N SER A 206 7.07 5.80 3.43
CA SER A 206 8.04 4.87 2.82
C SER A 206 9.24 5.54 2.15
N GLY A 207 9.04 6.63 1.42
CA GLY A 207 10.13 7.40 0.82
C GLY A 207 10.96 8.13 1.86
N ALA A 208 10.30 8.92 2.71
CA ALA A 208 10.97 9.75 3.71
C ALA A 208 11.72 8.96 4.79
N ILE A 209 11.40 7.69 5.01
CA ILE A 209 12.19 6.81 5.88
C ILE A 209 13.65 6.75 5.43
N VAL A 210 13.89 6.82 4.14
CA VAL A 210 15.23 6.76 3.57
C VAL A 210 15.82 8.15 3.35
N THR A 211 15.01 9.08 2.85
CA THR A 211 15.48 10.40 2.38
C THR A 211 15.54 11.46 3.47
N TYR A 212 14.75 11.34 4.56
CA TYR A 212 14.66 12.33 5.64
C TYR A 212 14.83 11.68 7.01
N PRO A 213 16.06 11.26 7.41
CA PRO A 213 16.31 10.73 8.76
C PRO A 213 15.89 11.69 9.89
N GLU A 214 16.00 13.00 9.66
CA GLU A 214 15.56 14.06 10.57
C GLU A 214 14.02 14.13 10.78
N ALA A 215 13.25 13.48 9.91
CA ALA A 215 11.79 13.42 9.99
C ALA A 215 11.27 12.11 10.61
N HIS A 216 12.12 11.27 11.16
CA HIS A 216 11.67 10.03 11.82
C HIS A 216 10.86 10.32 13.08
N PHE A 217 11.23 11.34 13.85
CA PHE A 217 10.63 11.63 15.13
C PHE A 217 10.45 10.36 15.97
N SER A 218 9.23 10.14 16.55
CA SER A 218 8.97 8.96 17.38
C SER A 218 8.28 7.81 16.64
N LEU A 219 7.77 8.04 15.41
CA LEU A 219 7.05 7.01 14.63
C LEU A 219 7.16 7.29 13.14
N VAL A 220 7.48 6.27 12.34
CA VAL A 220 7.41 6.33 10.87
C VAL A 220 6.30 5.45 10.34
N ARG A 221 5.81 5.73 9.12
CA ARG A 221 4.70 5.00 8.49
C ARG A 221 5.19 4.30 7.21
N ALA A 222 5.45 3.02 7.28
CA ALA A 222 5.77 2.20 6.12
C ALA A 222 4.50 1.72 5.43
N GLY A 223 4.37 2.01 4.15
CA GLY A 223 3.30 1.53 3.27
C GLY A 223 3.90 0.63 2.21
N ILE A 224 4.09 1.18 1.00
CA ILE A 224 4.50 0.41 -0.18
C ILE A 224 5.80 -0.37 0.02
N SER A 225 6.72 0.12 0.84
CA SER A 225 8.00 -0.56 1.13
C SER A 225 7.81 -1.87 1.87
N LEU A 226 6.78 -2.02 2.73
CA LEU A 226 6.46 -3.30 3.36
C LEU A 226 6.16 -4.37 2.31
N TYR A 227 5.55 -3.99 1.19
CA TYR A 227 5.12 -4.88 0.12
C TYR A 227 6.17 -5.12 -0.96
N GLY A 228 7.40 -4.61 -0.74
CA GLY A 228 8.53 -4.86 -1.61
C GLY A 228 8.57 -4.00 -2.87
N SER A 229 7.95 -2.83 -2.83
CA SER A 229 8.01 -1.83 -3.90
C SER A 229 8.49 -0.49 -3.35
N HIS A 230 9.03 0.34 -4.21
CA HIS A 230 9.54 1.66 -3.87
C HIS A 230 8.65 2.76 -4.44
N PRO A 231 8.49 3.90 -3.74
CA PRO A 231 7.79 5.05 -4.30
C PRO A 231 8.55 5.69 -5.48
N SER A 232 9.86 5.46 -5.56
CA SER A 232 10.74 5.91 -6.66
C SER A 232 11.86 4.90 -6.90
N ARG A 233 12.32 4.75 -8.15
CA ARG A 233 13.49 3.91 -8.50
C ARG A 233 14.78 4.32 -7.80
N SER A 234 14.95 5.60 -7.52
CA SER A 234 16.14 6.09 -6.81
C SER A 234 16.37 5.45 -5.44
N LEU A 235 15.33 4.82 -4.87
CA LEU A 235 15.40 4.18 -3.56
C LEU A 235 15.68 2.67 -3.63
N GLU A 236 15.68 2.06 -4.81
CA GLU A 236 15.86 0.60 -4.98
C GLU A 236 17.23 0.12 -4.48
N GLU A 237 18.28 0.85 -4.79
CA GLU A 237 19.65 0.50 -4.35
C GLU A 237 19.89 0.81 -2.86
N VAL A 238 19.20 1.83 -2.33
CA VAL A 238 19.42 2.29 -0.95
C VAL A 238 18.67 1.42 0.06
N LEU A 239 17.48 0.96 -0.29
CA LEU A 239 16.66 0.10 0.55
C LEU A 239 16.30 -1.18 -0.23
N PRO A 240 17.10 -2.25 -0.16
CA PRO A 240 16.78 -3.50 -0.82
C PRO A 240 15.54 -4.14 -0.20
N LEU A 241 14.54 -4.43 -1.05
CA LEU A 241 13.27 -5.01 -0.65
C LEU A 241 12.94 -6.24 -1.51
N ARG A 242 12.21 -7.20 -0.91
CA ARG A 242 11.67 -8.34 -1.62
C ARG A 242 10.20 -8.13 -1.93
N GLN A 243 9.80 -8.40 -3.18
CA GLN A 243 8.39 -8.33 -3.58
C GLN A 243 7.57 -9.40 -2.85
N VAL A 244 6.49 -8.96 -2.20
CA VAL A 244 5.66 -9.83 -1.35
C VAL A 244 4.59 -10.57 -2.17
N MET A 245 4.07 -9.94 -3.22
CA MET A 245 3.02 -10.54 -4.06
C MET A 245 3.59 -11.13 -5.34
N LYS A 246 3.25 -12.39 -5.62
CA LYS A 246 3.46 -13.06 -6.92
C LYS A 246 2.11 -13.49 -7.48
N VAL A 247 1.79 -13.02 -8.70
CA VAL A 247 0.55 -13.40 -9.39
C VAL A 247 0.88 -14.36 -10.52
N VAL A 248 0.28 -15.54 -10.46
CA VAL A 248 0.46 -16.62 -11.44
C VAL A 248 -0.90 -17.01 -12.01
N ALA A 249 -0.96 -17.18 -13.32
CA ALA A 249 -2.13 -17.77 -14.00
C ALA A 249 -1.71 -19.05 -14.72
N ARG A 250 -2.66 -19.94 -14.97
CA ARG A 250 -2.44 -21.12 -15.82
C ARG A 250 -2.85 -20.80 -17.24
N ILE A 251 -2.01 -21.16 -18.21
CA ILE A 251 -2.31 -21.06 -19.64
C ILE A 251 -3.53 -21.96 -19.93
N ALA A 252 -4.57 -21.38 -20.52
CA ALA A 252 -5.77 -22.13 -20.87
C ALA A 252 -5.55 -23.02 -22.10
N PHE A 253 -4.94 -22.46 -23.13
CA PHE A 253 -4.55 -23.15 -24.35
C PHE A 253 -3.56 -22.32 -25.16
N CYS A 254 -2.94 -22.94 -26.17
CA CYS A 254 -2.13 -22.26 -27.18
C CYS A 254 -2.76 -22.43 -28.57
N ARG A 255 -2.55 -21.46 -29.46
CA ARG A 255 -2.99 -21.50 -30.86
C ARG A 255 -1.95 -20.93 -31.79
N GLU A 256 -1.80 -21.52 -32.93
CA GLU A 256 -0.94 -21.05 -34.02
C GLU A 256 -1.72 -20.17 -35.02
N PHE A 257 -1.06 -19.15 -35.52
CA PHE A 257 -1.57 -18.21 -36.50
C PHE A 257 -0.50 -17.99 -37.57
N PRO A 258 -0.89 -17.99 -38.86
CA PRO A 258 0.04 -17.59 -39.93
C PRO A 258 0.39 -16.09 -39.81
N ALA A 259 1.41 -15.67 -40.54
CA ALA A 259 1.74 -14.24 -40.68
C ALA A 259 0.55 -13.42 -41.21
N GLY A 260 0.41 -12.17 -40.81
CA GLY A 260 -0.61 -11.23 -41.29
C GLY A 260 -1.99 -11.37 -40.64
N VAL A 261 -2.13 -12.14 -39.55
CA VAL A 261 -3.41 -12.27 -38.83
C VAL A 261 -3.55 -11.23 -37.75
N PRO A 262 -4.61 -10.38 -37.77
CA PRO A 262 -4.87 -9.43 -36.72
C PRO A 262 -5.43 -10.10 -35.47
N LEU A 263 -4.93 -9.72 -34.27
CA LEU A 263 -5.33 -10.28 -32.98
C LEU A 263 -5.98 -9.23 -32.05
N SER A 264 -6.90 -9.70 -31.23
CA SER A 264 -7.57 -8.97 -30.15
C SER A 264 -8.39 -7.75 -30.60
N TYR A 265 -8.98 -7.03 -29.61
CA TYR A 265 -9.83 -5.87 -29.86
C TYR A 265 -9.09 -4.74 -30.60
N GLY A 266 -9.77 -4.19 -31.61
CA GLY A 266 -9.23 -3.08 -32.40
C GLY A 266 -8.10 -3.50 -33.34
N ARG A 267 -7.78 -4.79 -33.43
CA ARG A 267 -6.77 -5.33 -34.34
C ARG A 267 -5.43 -4.57 -34.25
N THR A 268 -5.01 -4.29 -32.99
CA THR A 268 -3.82 -3.45 -32.70
C THR A 268 -2.50 -4.23 -32.77
N TYR A 269 -2.55 -5.51 -33.02
CA TYR A 269 -1.42 -6.39 -33.26
C TYR A 269 -1.73 -7.27 -34.47
N GLU A 270 -0.79 -7.39 -35.38
CA GLU A 270 -0.82 -8.30 -36.50
C GLU A 270 0.39 -9.23 -36.40
N THR A 271 0.20 -10.52 -36.63
CA THR A 271 1.28 -11.51 -36.54
C THR A 271 2.34 -11.24 -37.59
N PRO A 272 3.62 -10.94 -37.22
CA PRO A 272 4.67 -10.61 -38.17
C PRO A 272 5.27 -11.83 -38.90
N ARG A 273 4.99 -13.01 -38.40
CA ARG A 273 5.41 -14.34 -38.88
C ARG A 273 4.40 -15.39 -38.40
N ASP A 274 4.61 -16.63 -38.74
CA ASP A 274 3.89 -17.73 -38.08
C ASP A 274 4.13 -17.64 -36.60
N THR A 275 3.08 -17.46 -35.83
CA THR A 275 3.12 -17.05 -34.42
C THR A 275 2.27 -17.99 -33.57
N ARG A 276 2.85 -18.46 -32.45
CA ARG A 276 2.14 -19.25 -31.44
C ARG A 276 1.76 -18.39 -30.26
N ILE A 277 0.48 -18.33 -29.94
CA ILE A 277 -0.09 -17.48 -28.91
C ILE A 277 -0.58 -18.32 -27.74
N ALA A 278 -0.14 -18.00 -26.52
CA ALA A 278 -0.69 -18.50 -25.27
C ALA A 278 -1.86 -17.62 -24.81
N TYR A 279 -2.96 -18.26 -24.44
CA TYR A 279 -4.17 -17.62 -23.93
C TYR A 279 -4.19 -17.75 -22.40
N ILE A 280 -4.06 -16.62 -21.72
CA ILE A 280 -3.98 -16.51 -20.27
C ILE A 280 -5.33 -15.99 -19.77
N PRO A 281 -6.07 -16.75 -18.91
CA PRO A 281 -7.43 -16.38 -18.46
C PRO A 281 -7.40 -15.37 -17.31
N VAL A 282 -6.70 -14.26 -17.51
CA VAL A 282 -6.59 -13.10 -16.63
C VAL A 282 -6.65 -11.84 -17.49
N GLY A 283 -7.43 -10.86 -17.07
CA GLY A 283 -7.55 -9.59 -17.77
C GLY A 283 -7.77 -8.42 -16.81
N TYR A 284 -8.31 -7.29 -17.33
CA TYR A 284 -8.41 -6.08 -16.52
C TYR A 284 -9.46 -6.20 -15.39
N SER A 285 -10.44 -7.09 -15.46
CA SER A 285 -11.36 -7.36 -14.35
C SER A 285 -10.69 -8.12 -13.19
N ASP A 286 -9.55 -8.74 -13.45
CA ASP A 286 -8.70 -9.36 -12.45
C ASP A 286 -7.63 -8.43 -11.89
N GLY A 287 -7.51 -7.22 -12.46
CA GLY A 287 -6.55 -6.22 -12.06
C GLY A 287 -5.30 -6.13 -12.95
N TYR A 288 -5.20 -6.94 -14.03
CA TYR A 288 -4.11 -6.79 -14.99
C TYR A 288 -4.36 -5.56 -15.88
N PRO A 289 -3.50 -4.51 -15.85
CA PRO A 289 -3.84 -3.22 -16.47
C PRO A 289 -4.05 -3.31 -17.98
N ARG A 290 -5.16 -2.72 -18.47
CA ARG A 290 -5.43 -2.65 -19.92
C ARG A 290 -4.38 -1.80 -20.66
N SER A 291 -3.75 -0.86 -20.00
CA SER A 291 -2.65 -0.04 -20.53
C SER A 291 -1.37 -0.81 -20.87
N LEU A 292 -1.24 -2.05 -20.39
CA LEU A 292 -0.16 -2.97 -20.76
C LEU A 292 -0.38 -3.68 -22.11
N SER A 293 -1.46 -3.40 -22.81
CA SER A 293 -1.72 -3.90 -24.19
C SER A 293 -0.54 -3.58 -25.10
N ASN A 294 0.02 -4.59 -25.76
CA ASN A 294 1.22 -4.50 -26.64
C ASN A 294 2.49 -3.94 -25.96
N LYS A 295 2.52 -3.81 -24.63
CA LYS A 295 3.65 -3.25 -23.87
C LYS A 295 4.15 -4.15 -22.76
N GLY A 296 3.24 -4.88 -22.16
CA GLY A 296 3.54 -5.75 -21.04
C GLY A 296 4.22 -7.03 -21.47
N ARG A 297 4.68 -7.77 -20.47
CA ARG A 297 5.25 -9.12 -20.64
C ARG A 297 4.77 -10.02 -19.50
N VAL A 298 4.89 -11.32 -19.71
CA VAL A 298 4.70 -12.38 -18.71
C VAL A 298 5.90 -13.32 -18.75
N LEU A 299 6.13 -14.05 -17.65
CA LEU A 299 7.16 -15.08 -17.65
C LEU A 299 6.50 -16.46 -17.81
N ILE A 300 6.90 -17.20 -18.83
CA ILE A 300 6.48 -18.58 -19.10
C ILE A 300 7.74 -19.43 -19.22
N LYS A 301 7.84 -20.51 -18.44
CA LYS A 301 9.07 -21.34 -18.38
C LYS A 301 10.34 -20.50 -18.17
N ASN A 302 10.26 -19.48 -17.31
CA ASN A 302 11.33 -18.52 -16.98
C ASN A 302 11.81 -17.63 -18.16
N ARG A 303 11.06 -17.60 -19.25
CA ARG A 303 11.32 -16.75 -20.42
C ARG A 303 10.30 -15.62 -20.50
N GLU A 304 10.74 -14.46 -20.90
CA GLU A 304 9.89 -13.31 -21.16
C GLU A 304 9.10 -13.53 -22.45
N CYS A 305 7.77 -13.39 -22.32
CA CYS A 305 6.83 -13.48 -23.44
C CYS A 305 6.04 -12.16 -23.52
N ASN A 306 6.08 -11.51 -24.67
CA ASN A 306 5.42 -10.22 -24.84
C ASN A 306 3.90 -10.38 -24.91
N ILE A 307 3.19 -9.45 -24.26
CA ILE A 307 1.74 -9.31 -24.42
C ILE A 307 1.45 -8.74 -25.79
N VAL A 308 0.58 -9.42 -26.54
CA VAL A 308 0.20 -9.07 -27.90
C VAL A 308 -1.30 -8.78 -28.00
N GLY A 309 -1.62 -7.72 -28.72
CA GLY A 309 -2.98 -7.22 -28.82
C GLY A 309 -3.46 -6.56 -27.52
N ARG A 310 -4.74 -6.23 -27.46
CA ARG A 310 -5.33 -5.57 -26.29
C ARG A 310 -5.64 -6.59 -25.19
N VAL A 311 -5.26 -6.23 -23.95
CA VAL A 311 -5.73 -6.93 -22.75
C VAL A 311 -7.25 -6.82 -22.71
N CYS A 312 -7.94 -7.96 -22.62
CA CYS A 312 -9.39 -8.06 -22.55
C CYS A 312 -9.89 -8.05 -21.10
N MET A 313 -11.20 -8.15 -20.92
CA MET A 313 -11.79 -8.20 -19.59
C MET A 313 -11.26 -9.39 -18.76
N ASP A 314 -11.25 -10.58 -19.39
CA ASP A 314 -10.92 -11.85 -18.73
C ASP A 314 -9.73 -12.58 -19.39
N TRP A 315 -9.09 -11.97 -20.40
CA TRP A 315 -8.05 -12.63 -21.20
C TRP A 315 -6.89 -11.71 -21.52
N THR A 316 -5.70 -12.30 -21.52
CA THR A 316 -4.44 -11.70 -21.98
C THR A 316 -3.77 -12.70 -22.92
N LEU A 317 -3.22 -12.21 -24.03
CA LEU A 317 -2.53 -13.00 -25.05
C LEU A 317 -1.04 -12.75 -24.96
N ALA A 318 -0.23 -13.81 -25.02
CA ALA A 318 1.23 -13.70 -25.01
C ALA A 318 1.84 -14.47 -26.20
N ASP A 319 2.82 -13.85 -26.87
CA ASP A 319 3.61 -14.50 -27.93
C ASP A 319 4.59 -15.49 -27.28
N VAL A 320 4.40 -16.78 -27.57
CA VAL A 320 5.25 -17.88 -27.12
C VAL A 320 5.99 -18.55 -28.29
N THR A 321 6.10 -17.88 -29.44
CA THR A 321 6.80 -18.37 -30.61
C THR A 321 8.27 -18.63 -30.31
N GLY A 322 8.76 -19.82 -30.65
CA GLY A 322 10.13 -20.23 -30.35
C GLY A 322 10.39 -20.64 -28.90
N LEU A 323 9.32 -20.77 -28.10
CA LEU A 323 9.38 -21.38 -26.77
C LEU A 323 8.76 -22.78 -26.80
N ASP A 324 9.62 -23.80 -26.81
CA ASP A 324 9.19 -25.19 -26.95
C ASP A 324 8.42 -25.69 -25.73
N GLY A 325 7.48 -26.61 -25.99
CA GLY A 325 6.75 -27.37 -24.99
C GLY A 325 5.85 -26.51 -24.09
N VAL A 326 5.41 -25.31 -24.53
CA VAL A 326 4.39 -24.54 -23.80
C VAL A 326 3.03 -25.19 -24.03
N GLU A 327 2.35 -25.56 -22.95
CA GLU A 327 1.09 -26.30 -23.01
C GLU A 327 0.01 -25.69 -22.09
N SER A 328 -1.23 -26.15 -22.27
CA SER A 328 -2.33 -25.89 -21.35
C SER A 328 -1.96 -26.36 -19.95
N GLY A 329 -2.18 -25.50 -18.94
CA GLY A 329 -1.85 -25.77 -17.54
C GLY A 329 -0.47 -25.25 -17.11
N ASP A 330 0.41 -24.88 -18.03
CA ASP A 330 1.69 -24.23 -17.70
C ASP A 330 1.45 -22.88 -17.01
N GLU A 331 2.39 -22.49 -16.17
CA GLU A 331 2.31 -21.25 -15.41
C GLU A 331 2.80 -20.05 -16.22
N ALA A 332 1.99 -18.99 -16.21
CA ALA A 332 2.36 -17.65 -16.65
C ALA A 332 2.44 -16.72 -15.43
N VAL A 333 3.63 -16.22 -15.12
CA VAL A 333 3.83 -15.25 -14.04
C VAL A 333 3.54 -13.86 -14.60
N LEU A 334 2.53 -13.21 -14.03
CA LEU A 334 2.10 -11.86 -14.42
C LEU A 334 2.75 -10.77 -13.57
N LEU A 335 3.08 -11.09 -12.33
CA LEU A 335 3.76 -10.23 -11.36
C LEU A 335 4.61 -11.12 -10.45
N GLY A 336 5.83 -10.70 -10.14
CA GLY A 336 6.71 -11.43 -9.24
C GLY A 336 7.86 -12.12 -9.96
N GLU A 337 8.57 -12.96 -9.22
CA GLU A 337 9.71 -13.69 -9.73
C GLU A 337 9.28 -14.91 -10.55
N GLY A 338 9.96 -15.13 -11.68
CA GLY A 338 9.98 -16.40 -12.39
C GLY A 338 10.64 -17.48 -11.54
N GLY A 339 11.09 -18.56 -12.15
CA GLY A 339 11.85 -19.57 -11.44
C GLY A 339 13.35 -19.18 -11.29
N ILE A 340 14.18 -20.19 -11.20
CA ILE A 340 15.64 -20.07 -11.04
C ILE A 340 16.23 -19.21 -12.18
N GLY A 341 16.91 -18.12 -11.83
CA GLY A 341 17.61 -17.27 -12.81
C GLY A 341 17.34 -15.75 -12.66
N GLY A 342 16.51 -15.34 -11.70
CA GLY A 342 16.39 -13.92 -11.32
C GLY A 342 15.51 -13.05 -12.22
N THR A 343 14.88 -13.60 -13.27
CA THR A 343 13.93 -12.84 -14.10
C THR A 343 12.67 -12.56 -13.28
N ARG A 344 12.30 -11.29 -13.20
CA ARG A 344 11.11 -10.85 -12.44
C ARG A 344 10.33 -9.81 -13.21
N ILE A 345 9.04 -9.71 -12.89
CA ILE A 345 8.17 -8.60 -13.28
C ILE A 345 7.81 -7.87 -11.99
N SER A 346 8.33 -6.67 -11.80
CA SER A 346 8.05 -5.89 -10.59
C SER A 346 6.81 -5.02 -10.76
N ALA A 347 6.17 -4.66 -9.62
CA ALA A 347 5.07 -3.70 -9.63
C ALA A 347 5.52 -2.31 -10.12
N ASN A 348 6.78 -1.92 -9.86
CA ASN A 348 7.37 -0.68 -10.35
C ASN A 348 7.49 -0.69 -11.89
N GLU A 349 8.01 -1.77 -12.48
CA GLU A 349 8.08 -1.92 -13.93
C GLU A 349 6.70 -1.88 -14.58
N MET A 350 5.74 -2.65 -14.05
CA MET A 350 4.37 -2.63 -14.56
C MET A 350 3.76 -1.23 -14.49
N ALA A 351 4.02 -0.50 -13.41
CA ALA A 351 3.54 0.86 -13.23
C ALA A 351 4.08 1.82 -14.27
N GLU A 352 5.38 1.76 -14.56
CA GLU A 352 6.02 2.59 -15.60
C GLU A 352 5.44 2.31 -16.98
N LEU A 353 5.34 1.04 -17.37
CA LEU A 353 4.76 0.65 -18.66
C LEU A 353 3.28 1.05 -18.76
N ALA A 354 2.56 1.03 -17.63
CA ALA A 354 1.15 1.40 -17.56
C ALA A 354 0.91 2.91 -17.44
N GLY A 355 1.95 3.72 -17.17
CA GLY A 355 1.84 5.16 -16.93
C GLY A 355 1.19 5.50 -15.58
N THR A 356 1.51 4.75 -14.53
CA THR A 356 0.95 4.90 -13.18
C THR A 356 2.00 4.61 -12.09
N ILE A 357 1.57 4.34 -10.86
CA ILE A 357 2.41 4.06 -9.69
C ILE A 357 2.20 2.63 -9.17
N PRO A 358 3.21 2.01 -8.51
CA PRO A 358 3.12 0.63 -8.03
C PRO A 358 1.98 0.39 -7.03
N TYR A 359 1.55 1.42 -6.29
CA TYR A 359 0.39 1.37 -5.41
C TYR A 359 -0.88 0.97 -6.17
N GLU A 360 -1.12 1.58 -7.33
CA GLU A 360 -2.30 1.30 -8.16
C GLU A 360 -2.26 -0.11 -8.74
N ILE A 361 -1.08 -0.56 -9.17
CA ILE A 361 -0.89 -1.93 -9.68
C ILE A 361 -1.29 -2.96 -8.61
N LEU A 362 -0.74 -2.84 -7.41
CA LEU A 362 -0.97 -3.80 -6.33
C LEU A 362 -2.42 -3.75 -5.81
N CYS A 363 -2.96 -2.56 -5.56
CA CYS A 363 -4.31 -2.39 -5.05
C CYS A 363 -5.40 -2.87 -6.03
N LYS A 364 -5.11 -2.88 -7.35
CA LYS A 364 -6.05 -3.33 -8.39
C LYS A 364 -6.15 -4.84 -8.52
N ILE A 365 -5.21 -5.62 -7.97
CA ILE A 365 -5.33 -7.09 -8.01
C ILE A 365 -6.63 -7.50 -7.34
N SER A 366 -7.57 -7.97 -8.15
CA SER A 366 -8.96 -8.21 -7.78
C SER A 366 -9.09 -9.38 -6.80
N ARG A 367 -10.14 -9.36 -5.97
CA ARG A 367 -10.55 -10.51 -5.12
C ARG A 367 -10.96 -11.75 -5.92
N ARG A 368 -11.14 -11.65 -7.24
CA ARG A 368 -11.33 -12.82 -8.12
C ARG A 368 -10.08 -13.71 -8.16
N ILE A 369 -8.89 -13.15 -7.90
CA ILE A 369 -7.64 -13.91 -7.75
C ILE A 369 -7.49 -14.31 -6.29
N LYS A 370 -7.50 -15.61 -6.02
CA LYS A 370 -7.35 -16.14 -4.66
C LYS A 370 -5.97 -15.82 -4.10
N ARG A 371 -5.91 -15.30 -2.86
CA ARG A 371 -4.65 -15.15 -2.11
C ARG A 371 -4.30 -16.47 -1.43
N VAL A 372 -3.03 -16.83 -1.53
CA VAL A 372 -2.42 -17.96 -0.84
C VAL A 372 -1.21 -17.44 -0.09
N TYR A 373 -1.22 -17.55 1.22
CA TYR A 373 -0.14 -17.08 2.09
C TYR A 373 0.91 -18.17 2.25
N ILE A 374 2.21 -17.80 2.08
CA ILE A 374 3.36 -18.70 2.14
C ILE A 374 4.47 -18.11 3.02
#